data_dcbc62809b9f7c8f1d7f61f8293a4a86
#
_entry.id   dcbc62809b9f7c8f1d7f61f8293a4a86
#
_cell.length_a   1.000
_cell.length_b   1.000
_cell.length_c   1.000
_cell.angle_alpha   90.00
_cell.angle_beta   90.00
_cell.angle_gamma   90.00
#
_symmetry.space_group_name_H-M   'P 1'
#
loop_
_entity.id
_entity.type
_entity.pdbx_description
1 polymer ?
#
loop_
_entity_poly.entity_id
_entity_poly.type
_entity_poly.pdbx_seq_one_letter_code
_entity_poly.pdbx_strand_id
1 'polypeptide(L)'
;LCQCDYYNNIIIVRKEMGKIRDMDKALRQLVLKSIYPNAIYNLYEGNKSLNKVLELIKCDKLNNYLQEDYNINLTDKIEKINRFLENHFQLDYCQMTSSMTVFSNNIIQNGISLELDNLQGKYNLLNRQLHVIKDYFNVLYKKMEIDGIAGNSSRVPDDKEFIKIHETEKSGYTLQLTTIRSNALKKYIDSMKEKEVLLELDITINLNEVKFTKASTSNVDINIKVLQDTCQSILKTKVALNTLIGNVYQEVLSKLEDECFNDIEMISKCAAKLDVIVCKTYIANENKYYKPTIDVSSEKSYLKAKGLRHC
;
A
#
# COMPACT_ATOMS: atom_id res chain seq x y z
N LEU A 1 37.44 -6.21 3.31
CA LEU A 1 36.51 -7.17 2.69
C LEU A 1 37.21 -8.16 1.76
N CYS A 2 38.11 -7.72 0.86
CA CYS A 2 38.84 -8.62 -0.05
C CYS A 2 39.68 -9.70 0.67
N GLN A 3 40.06 -9.47 1.90
CA GLN A 3 40.90 -10.41 2.70
C GLN A 3 40.06 -11.19 3.73
N CYS A 4 38.77 -11.02 3.76
CA CYS A 4 37.87 -11.71 4.68
C CYS A 4 37.17 -12.85 3.98
N ASP A 5 36.78 -13.89 4.70
CA ASP A 5 35.96 -15.02 4.21
C ASP A 5 34.59 -14.62 3.68
N TYR A 6 34.21 -13.35 3.83
CA TYR A 6 32.94 -12.77 3.41
C TYR A 6 32.88 -12.39 1.92
N TYR A 7 33.99 -12.49 1.17
CA TYR A 7 33.96 -12.17 -0.27
C TYR A 7 32.97 -13.04 -1.04
N ASN A 8 32.82 -14.29 -0.63
CA ASN A 8 31.85 -15.21 -1.27
C ASN A 8 30.40 -14.69 -1.20
N ASN A 9 30.12 -13.81 -0.23
CA ASN A 9 28.78 -13.19 -0.07
C ASN A 9 28.63 -11.88 -0.86
N ILE A 10 29.70 -11.38 -1.50
CA ILE A 10 29.69 -10.04 -2.11
C ILE A 10 28.60 -9.87 -3.19
N ILE A 11 28.29 -10.93 -3.95
CA ILE A 11 27.23 -10.91 -4.94
C ILE A 11 25.87 -10.75 -4.29
N ILE A 12 25.63 -11.46 -3.18
CA ILE A 12 24.39 -11.38 -2.40
C ILE A 12 24.27 -9.99 -1.77
N VAL A 13 25.36 -9.50 -1.19
CA VAL A 13 25.43 -8.15 -0.60
C VAL A 13 25.09 -7.09 -1.64
N ARG A 14 25.67 -7.14 -2.84
CA ARG A 14 25.36 -6.19 -3.92
C ARG A 14 23.91 -6.25 -4.34
N LYS A 15 23.32 -7.44 -4.40
CA LYS A 15 21.90 -7.63 -4.71
C LYS A 15 21.00 -6.99 -3.64
N GLU A 16 21.32 -7.16 -2.36
CA GLU A 16 20.58 -6.54 -1.26
C GLU A 16 20.76 -5.01 -1.25
N MET A 17 22.00 -4.52 -1.42
CA MET A 17 22.29 -3.08 -1.54
C MET A 17 21.50 -2.43 -2.70
N GLY A 18 21.34 -3.12 -3.83
CA GLY A 18 20.56 -2.64 -4.97
C GLY A 18 19.06 -2.45 -4.70
N LYS A 19 18.52 -2.98 -3.60
CA LYS A 19 17.13 -2.77 -3.16
C LYS A 19 16.96 -1.47 -2.37
N ILE A 20 18.05 -0.94 -1.79
CA ILE A 20 18.02 0.28 -1.01
C ILE A 20 17.84 1.46 -1.96
N ARG A 21 16.75 2.21 -1.77
CA ARG A 21 16.47 3.41 -2.54
C ARG A 21 17.21 4.62 -1.96
N ASP A 22 17.23 5.71 -2.68
CA ASP A 22 17.84 6.99 -2.28
C ASP A 22 17.18 7.51 -0.98
N MET A 23 17.86 7.26 0.15
CA MET A 23 17.38 7.66 1.47
C MET A 23 17.50 9.17 1.68
N ASP A 24 18.48 9.84 1.07
CA ASP A 24 18.64 11.30 1.17
C ASP A 24 17.49 12.01 0.48
N LYS A 25 17.01 11.45 -0.64
CA LYS A 25 15.81 11.94 -1.29
C LYS A 25 14.58 11.74 -0.40
N ALA A 26 14.45 10.57 0.23
CA ALA A 26 13.35 10.30 1.15
C ALA A 26 13.36 11.28 2.35
N LEU A 27 14.53 11.56 2.94
CA LEU A 27 14.70 12.55 4.00
C LEU A 27 14.26 13.96 3.57
N ARG A 28 14.73 14.43 2.42
CA ARG A 28 14.29 15.73 1.89
C ARG A 28 12.79 15.80 1.68
N GLN A 29 12.19 14.73 1.16
CA GLN A 29 10.74 14.65 0.98
C GLN A 29 10.00 14.59 2.32
N LEU A 30 10.58 13.97 3.35
CA LEU A 30 10.02 13.92 4.70
C LEU A 30 9.95 15.32 5.31
N VAL A 31 11.05 16.07 5.27
CA VAL A 31 11.11 17.47 5.75
C VAL A 31 10.10 18.36 5.02
N LEU A 32 9.98 18.19 3.71
CA LEU A 32 9.02 18.92 2.88
C LEU A 32 7.57 18.41 3.02
N LYS A 33 7.33 17.38 3.84
CA LYS A 33 6.04 16.70 3.97
C LYS A 33 5.46 16.25 2.61
N SER A 34 6.33 15.92 1.67
CA SER A 34 5.98 15.53 0.29
C SER A 34 6.36 14.09 -0.05
N ILE A 35 6.73 13.30 0.97
CA ILE A 35 7.04 11.88 0.79
C ILE A 35 5.74 11.09 0.53
N TYR A 36 5.75 10.29 -0.54
CA TYR A 36 4.61 9.45 -0.90
C TYR A 36 4.55 8.17 -0.04
N PRO A 37 3.36 7.59 0.18
CA PRO A 37 3.24 6.35 0.96
C PRO A 37 4.12 5.20 0.43
N ASN A 38 4.23 5.02 -0.88
CA ASN A 38 5.11 4.00 -1.46
C ASN A 38 6.61 4.26 -1.19
N ALA A 39 7.02 5.51 -0.98
CA ALA A 39 8.39 5.82 -0.59
C ALA A 39 8.64 5.47 0.90
N ILE A 40 7.63 5.58 1.77
CA ILE A 40 7.67 5.07 3.15
C ILE A 40 7.88 3.54 3.15
N TYR A 41 7.11 2.82 2.33
CA TYR A 41 7.31 1.38 2.16
C TYR A 41 8.72 1.04 1.65
N ASN A 42 9.24 1.80 0.68
CA ASN A 42 10.60 1.61 0.16
C ASN A 42 11.68 1.87 1.23
N LEU A 43 11.47 2.84 2.13
CA LEU A 43 12.35 3.08 3.28
C LEU A 43 12.38 1.87 4.21
N TYR A 44 11.21 1.31 4.53
CA TYR A 44 11.08 0.11 5.35
C TYR A 44 11.81 -1.10 4.73
N GLU A 45 11.57 -1.40 3.47
CA GLU A 45 12.23 -2.52 2.77
C GLU A 45 13.74 -2.29 2.59
N GLY A 46 14.15 -1.03 2.36
CA GLY A 46 15.56 -0.64 2.32
C GLY A 46 16.26 -0.92 3.66
N ASN A 47 15.64 -0.57 4.77
CA ASN A 47 16.13 -0.86 6.11
C ASN A 47 16.29 -2.37 6.37
N LYS A 48 15.30 -3.18 5.96
CA LYS A 48 15.39 -4.65 6.07
C LYS A 48 16.54 -5.22 5.23
N SER A 49 16.72 -4.69 4.03
CA SER A 49 17.83 -5.10 3.17
C SER A 49 19.17 -4.70 3.76
N LEU A 50 19.28 -3.52 4.36
CA LEU A 50 20.51 -3.09 5.06
C LEU A 50 20.84 -3.98 6.25
N ASN A 51 19.86 -4.37 7.08
CA ASN A 51 20.07 -5.32 8.17
C ASN A 51 20.65 -6.65 7.65
N LYS A 52 20.09 -7.20 6.58
CA LYS A 52 20.64 -8.43 5.96
C LYS A 52 22.07 -8.24 5.49
N VAL A 53 22.40 -7.09 4.93
CA VAL A 53 23.77 -6.77 4.51
C VAL A 53 24.71 -6.74 5.72
N LEU A 54 24.30 -6.10 6.81
CA LEU A 54 25.09 -6.04 8.05
C LEU A 54 25.32 -7.44 8.66
N GLU A 55 24.32 -8.30 8.60
CA GLU A 55 24.43 -9.71 9.01
C GLU A 55 25.41 -10.51 8.16
N LEU A 56 25.41 -10.29 6.83
CA LEU A 56 26.26 -10.98 5.88
C LEU A 56 27.73 -10.53 5.97
N ILE A 57 27.99 -9.30 6.43
CA ILE A 57 29.31 -8.68 6.49
C ILE A 57 29.81 -8.59 7.95
N LYS A 58 29.65 -9.61 8.76
CA LYS A 58 30.12 -9.62 10.15
C LYS A 58 31.67 -9.54 10.23
N CYS A 59 32.19 -8.34 10.10
CA CYS A 59 33.63 -8.05 10.15
C CYS A 59 33.92 -6.91 11.13
N ASP A 60 34.62 -7.20 12.23
CA ASP A 60 34.87 -6.21 13.28
C ASP A 60 35.56 -4.95 12.75
N LYS A 61 36.53 -5.10 11.83
CA LYS A 61 37.21 -3.95 11.22
C LYS A 61 36.29 -3.06 10.42
N LEU A 62 35.33 -3.64 9.74
CA LEU A 62 34.33 -2.88 8.97
C LEU A 62 33.32 -2.23 9.92
N ASN A 63 32.85 -2.97 10.91
CA ASN A 63 31.96 -2.45 11.93
C ASN A 63 32.60 -1.28 12.67
N ASN A 64 33.84 -1.40 13.08
CA ASN A 64 34.58 -0.29 13.69
C ASN A 64 34.70 0.90 12.75
N TYR A 65 35.01 0.70 11.47
CA TYR A 65 35.08 1.77 10.47
C TYR A 65 33.73 2.46 10.23
N LEU A 66 32.64 1.71 10.24
CA LEU A 66 31.30 2.29 10.10
C LEU A 66 30.83 3.00 11.37
N GLN A 67 31.32 2.54 12.53
CA GLN A 67 30.97 3.06 13.86
C GLN A 67 31.93 4.15 14.35
N GLU A 68 33.15 4.28 13.79
CA GLU A 68 34.17 5.28 14.22
C GLU A 68 33.57 6.71 14.23
N ASP A 69 32.67 7.02 13.33
CA ASP A 69 32.03 8.33 13.29
C ASP A 69 30.79 8.44 14.21
N TYR A 70 30.21 7.35 14.70
CA TYR A 70 28.88 7.38 15.28
C TYR A 70 28.72 6.68 16.63
N ASN A 71 29.68 5.85 17.06
CA ASN A 71 29.66 5.12 18.34
C ASN A 71 28.32 4.48 18.73
N ILE A 72 27.56 3.93 17.77
CA ILE A 72 26.16 3.59 17.92
C ILE A 72 25.84 2.24 17.26
N ASN A 73 24.95 1.48 17.90
CA ASN A 73 24.39 0.27 17.31
C ASN A 73 23.43 0.62 16.16
N LEU A 74 23.87 0.45 14.92
CA LEU A 74 23.10 0.76 13.71
C LEU A 74 21.86 -0.11 13.60
N THR A 75 21.93 -1.37 14.03
CA THR A 75 20.80 -2.32 14.01
C THR A 75 19.66 -1.85 14.88
N ASP A 76 19.93 -1.34 16.09
CA ASP A 76 18.86 -0.85 16.99
C ASP A 76 18.14 0.36 16.39
N LYS A 77 18.86 1.22 15.67
CA LYS A 77 18.24 2.36 14.99
C LYS A 77 17.38 1.95 13.83
N ILE A 78 17.82 1.00 13.02
CA ILE A 78 17.04 0.41 11.95
C ILE A 78 15.75 -0.21 12.51
N GLU A 79 15.86 -0.98 13.60
CA GLU A 79 14.70 -1.57 14.25
C GLU A 79 13.74 -0.53 14.84
N LYS A 80 14.26 0.54 15.44
CA LYS A 80 13.44 1.64 15.95
C LYS A 80 12.59 2.27 14.84
N ILE A 81 13.22 2.58 13.71
CA ILE A 81 12.51 3.17 12.56
C ILE A 81 11.47 2.18 12.02
N ASN A 82 11.85 0.91 11.84
CA ASN A 82 10.94 -0.09 11.31
C ASN A 82 9.72 -0.29 12.21
N ARG A 83 9.91 -0.35 13.54
CA ARG A 83 8.80 -0.39 14.51
C ARG A 83 7.92 0.83 14.41
N PHE A 84 8.50 2.02 14.25
CA PHE A 84 7.71 3.23 14.05
C PHE A 84 6.82 3.10 12.80
N LEU A 85 7.41 2.67 11.67
CA LEU A 85 6.69 2.53 10.41
C LEU A 85 5.59 1.45 10.50
N GLU A 86 5.86 0.30 11.11
CA GLU A 86 4.88 -0.78 11.33
C GLU A 86 3.73 -0.36 12.25
N ASN A 87 4.03 0.42 13.28
CA ASN A 87 3.03 0.86 14.25
C ASN A 87 2.11 1.97 13.72
N HIS A 88 2.54 2.73 12.71
CA HIS A 88 1.78 3.87 12.22
C HIS A 88 1.18 3.67 10.83
N PHE A 89 1.77 2.79 9.99
CA PHE A 89 1.36 2.63 8.61
C PHE A 89 0.93 1.20 8.28
N GLN A 90 -0.11 1.07 7.49
CA GLN A 90 -0.48 -0.18 6.83
C GLN A 90 0.40 -0.33 5.58
N LEU A 91 1.58 -0.93 5.76
CA LEU A 91 2.67 -0.94 4.78
C LEU A 91 2.28 -1.57 3.44
N ASP A 92 1.42 -2.59 3.45
CA ASP A 92 0.92 -3.24 2.23
C ASP A 92 0.11 -2.26 1.36
N TYR A 93 -0.72 -1.43 1.99
CA TYR A 93 -1.47 -0.39 1.28
C TYR A 93 -0.59 0.78 0.90
N CYS A 94 0.43 1.11 1.71
CA CYS A 94 1.44 2.11 1.35
C CYS A 94 2.16 1.72 0.06
N GLN A 95 2.55 0.46 -0.11
CA GLN A 95 3.22 -0.04 -1.32
C GLN A 95 2.46 0.32 -2.60
N MET A 96 1.14 0.20 -2.55
CA MET A 96 0.26 0.39 -3.72
C MET A 96 -0.14 1.86 -3.93
N THR A 97 0.18 2.76 -2.98
CA THR A 97 -0.30 4.14 -2.98
C THR A 97 0.78 5.11 -3.43
N SER A 98 0.60 5.70 -4.61
CA SER A 98 1.49 6.72 -5.20
C SER A 98 0.88 8.14 -5.19
N SER A 99 -0.15 8.37 -4.38
CA SER A 99 -0.83 9.66 -4.21
C SER A 99 -0.81 10.07 -2.74
N MET A 100 -0.88 11.38 -2.48
CA MET A 100 -1.02 11.96 -1.15
C MET A 100 -2.42 12.52 -0.88
N THR A 101 -3.30 12.46 -1.86
CA THR A 101 -4.65 13.05 -1.80
C THR A 101 -5.76 12.06 -2.14
N VAL A 102 -5.43 10.98 -2.83
CA VAL A 102 -6.39 9.94 -3.23
C VAL A 102 -5.91 8.60 -2.71
N PHE A 103 -6.70 8.01 -1.82
CA PHE A 103 -6.39 6.74 -1.18
C PHE A 103 -7.47 5.71 -1.52
N SER A 104 -7.06 4.62 -2.14
CA SER A 104 -7.97 3.49 -2.39
C SER A 104 -8.29 2.73 -1.11
N ASN A 105 -7.33 2.70 -0.18
CA ASN A 105 -7.45 2.07 1.13
C ASN A 105 -6.86 2.98 2.21
N ASN A 106 -7.26 2.77 3.47
CA ASN A 106 -6.64 3.45 4.59
C ASN A 106 -5.18 2.95 4.76
N ILE A 107 -4.22 3.87 4.71
CA ILE A 107 -2.79 3.60 4.86
C ILE A 107 -2.28 3.77 6.30
N ILE A 108 -3.13 4.23 7.21
CA ILE A 108 -2.81 4.47 8.62
C ILE A 108 -3.25 3.29 9.46
N GLN A 109 -2.43 2.89 10.43
CA GLN A 109 -2.79 1.83 11.38
C GLN A 109 -3.98 2.23 12.24
N ASN A 110 -4.79 1.23 12.59
CA ASN A 110 -5.91 1.41 13.52
C ASN A 110 -5.38 1.84 14.90
N GLY A 111 -6.11 2.72 15.56
CA GLY A 111 -5.75 3.25 16.87
C GLY A 111 -4.88 4.52 16.83
N ILE A 112 -4.41 4.94 15.67
CA ILE A 112 -3.64 6.20 15.52
C ILE A 112 -4.56 7.42 15.61
N SER A 113 -5.74 7.35 15.01
CA SER A 113 -6.75 8.40 15.05
C SER A 113 -8.14 7.80 15.25
N LEU A 114 -8.73 8.07 16.41
CA LEU A 114 -10.09 7.58 16.73
C LEU A 114 -11.13 8.11 15.72
N GLU A 115 -10.97 9.33 15.25
CA GLU A 115 -11.86 9.93 14.25
C GLU A 115 -11.77 9.17 12.92
N LEU A 116 -10.54 8.83 12.50
CA LEU A 116 -10.29 8.04 11.29
C LEU A 116 -10.88 6.64 11.40
N ASP A 117 -10.69 5.97 12.54
CA ASP A 117 -11.22 4.62 12.78
C ASP A 117 -12.75 4.61 12.75
N ASN A 118 -13.39 5.59 13.38
CA ASN A 118 -14.84 5.74 13.38
C ASN A 118 -15.39 6.00 11.96
N LEU A 119 -14.71 6.87 11.20
CA LEU A 119 -15.12 7.19 9.83
C LEU A 119 -14.91 5.99 8.89
N GLN A 120 -13.83 5.24 9.07
CA GLN A 120 -13.58 3.97 8.36
C GLN A 120 -14.63 2.93 8.70
N GLY A 121 -15.00 2.80 9.98
CA GLY A 121 -16.08 1.92 10.43
C GLY A 121 -17.42 2.27 9.78
N LYS A 122 -17.75 3.57 9.71
CA LYS A 122 -18.95 4.06 9.03
C LYS A 122 -18.93 3.74 7.53
N TYR A 123 -17.80 3.95 6.86
CA TYR A 123 -17.62 3.63 5.45
C TYR A 123 -17.83 2.14 5.18
N ASN A 124 -17.26 1.29 6.01
CA ASN A 124 -17.40 -0.17 5.90
C ASN A 124 -18.85 -0.61 6.12
N LEU A 125 -19.54 -0.01 7.10
CA LEU A 125 -20.96 -0.28 7.36
C LEU A 125 -21.83 0.08 6.15
N LEU A 126 -21.65 1.27 5.56
CA LEU A 126 -22.39 1.71 4.40
C LEU A 126 -22.17 0.80 3.18
N ASN A 127 -20.93 0.38 2.94
CA ASN A 127 -20.63 -0.60 1.89
C ASN A 127 -21.33 -1.94 2.16
N ARG A 128 -21.34 -2.40 3.40
CA ARG A 128 -22.06 -3.63 3.78
C ARG A 128 -23.55 -3.48 3.54
N GLN A 129 -24.15 -2.33 3.88
CA GLN A 129 -25.55 -2.04 3.57
C GLN A 129 -25.85 -2.11 2.06
N LEU A 130 -24.98 -1.55 1.22
CA LEU A 130 -25.09 -1.62 -0.24
C LEU A 130 -25.07 -3.07 -0.73
N HIS A 131 -24.18 -3.90 -0.18
CA HIS A 131 -24.11 -5.32 -0.51
C HIS A 131 -25.38 -6.08 -0.07
N VAL A 132 -25.89 -5.83 1.13
CA VAL A 132 -27.15 -6.43 1.62
C VAL A 132 -28.31 -6.10 0.68
N ILE A 133 -28.43 -4.85 0.23
CA ILE A 133 -29.47 -4.45 -0.73
C ILE A 133 -29.27 -5.18 -2.08
N LYS A 134 -28.05 -5.26 -2.59
CA LYS A 134 -27.72 -5.99 -3.83
C LYS A 134 -28.11 -7.46 -3.71
N ASP A 135 -27.73 -8.10 -2.64
CA ASP A 135 -27.95 -9.52 -2.42
C ASP A 135 -29.44 -9.85 -2.26
N TYR A 136 -30.20 -8.97 -1.60
CA TYR A 136 -31.66 -9.08 -1.54
C TYR A 136 -32.28 -9.12 -2.94
N PHE A 137 -31.93 -8.18 -3.82
CA PHE A 137 -32.48 -8.18 -5.18
C PHE A 137 -31.99 -9.37 -6.01
N ASN A 138 -30.77 -9.88 -5.78
CA ASN A 138 -30.29 -11.12 -6.39
C ASN A 138 -31.11 -12.33 -5.94
N VAL A 139 -31.39 -12.45 -4.63
CA VAL A 139 -32.24 -13.53 -4.08
C VAL A 139 -33.67 -13.41 -4.62
N LEU A 140 -34.20 -12.20 -4.70
CA LEU A 140 -35.53 -11.97 -5.24
C LEU A 140 -35.62 -12.40 -6.71
N TYR A 141 -34.60 -12.09 -7.52
CA TYR A 141 -34.53 -12.53 -8.90
C TYR A 141 -34.42 -14.04 -9.04
N LYS A 142 -33.59 -14.70 -8.21
CA LYS A 142 -33.48 -16.18 -8.18
C LYS A 142 -34.81 -16.85 -7.83
N LYS A 143 -35.54 -16.34 -6.85
CA LYS A 143 -36.89 -16.84 -6.51
C LYS A 143 -37.85 -16.76 -7.69
N MET A 144 -37.85 -15.63 -8.40
CA MET A 144 -38.66 -15.43 -9.61
C MET A 144 -38.34 -16.46 -10.71
N GLU A 145 -37.06 -16.81 -10.92
CA GLU A 145 -36.67 -17.84 -11.89
C GLU A 145 -37.15 -19.24 -11.47
N ILE A 146 -37.11 -19.57 -10.19
CA ILE A 146 -37.59 -20.83 -9.63
C ILE A 146 -39.10 -20.95 -9.75
N ASP A 147 -39.85 -19.85 -9.54
CA ASP A 147 -41.31 -19.80 -9.65
C ASP A 147 -41.80 -19.86 -11.12
N GLY A 148 -40.86 -20.03 -12.08
CA GLY A 148 -41.20 -20.25 -13.51
C GLY A 148 -41.68 -19.03 -14.26
N ILE A 149 -41.65 -17.83 -13.68
CA ILE A 149 -42.16 -16.60 -14.28
C ILE A 149 -41.21 -16.07 -15.39
N ALA A 150 -39.93 -16.50 -15.35
CA ALA A 150 -38.88 -16.04 -16.30
C ALA A 150 -38.75 -16.93 -17.55
N GLY A 151 -39.52 -18.00 -17.72
CA GLY A 151 -39.58 -18.80 -18.97
C GLY A 151 -38.37 -19.72 -19.26
N ASN A 152 -37.36 -19.80 -18.43
CA ASN A 152 -36.21 -20.67 -18.62
C ASN A 152 -35.96 -21.52 -17.38
N SER A 153 -36.47 -22.75 -17.37
CA SER A 153 -36.28 -23.73 -16.29
C SER A 153 -34.92 -24.49 -16.33
N SER A 154 -33.86 -23.87 -16.80
CA SER A 154 -32.52 -24.46 -16.66
C SER A 154 -31.99 -24.13 -15.26
N ARG A 155 -31.46 -25.16 -14.55
CA ARG A 155 -30.82 -25.01 -13.23
C ARG A 155 -29.88 -23.79 -13.22
N VAL A 156 -30.28 -22.75 -12.51
CA VAL A 156 -29.42 -21.55 -12.34
C VAL A 156 -28.31 -21.94 -11.40
N PRO A 157 -27.03 -21.77 -11.77
CA PRO A 157 -25.91 -21.99 -10.86
C PRO A 157 -26.08 -21.07 -9.64
N ASP A 158 -25.82 -21.59 -8.43
CA ASP A 158 -25.95 -20.83 -7.19
C ASP A 158 -25.08 -19.55 -7.15
N ASP A 159 -23.95 -19.55 -7.86
CA ASP A 159 -22.98 -18.46 -7.88
C ASP A 159 -23.28 -17.36 -8.90
N LYS A 160 -24.39 -17.44 -9.64
CA LYS A 160 -24.68 -16.46 -10.69
C LYS A 160 -25.25 -15.17 -10.11
N GLU A 161 -24.52 -14.07 -10.23
CA GLU A 161 -24.98 -12.72 -9.93
C GLU A 161 -25.72 -12.13 -11.13
N PHE A 162 -26.98 -11.71 -10.92
CA PHE A 162 -27.84 -11.11 -11.93
C PHE A 162 -27.81 -9.58 -11.84
N ILE A 163 -27.61 -9.07 -10.64
CA ILE A 163 -27.58 -7.64 -10.30
C ILE A 163 -26.18 -7.33 -9.79
N LYS A 164 -25.55 -6.34 -10.41
CA LYS A 164 -24.18 -5.95 -10.13
C LYS A 164 -24.11 -4.52 -9.63
N ILE A 165 -23.15 -4.26 -8.72
CA ILE A 165 -22.78 -2.91 -8.34
C ILE A 165 -21.94 -2.34 -9.50
N HIS A 166 -22.33 -1.18 -9.99
CA HIS A 166 -21.59 -0.41 -10.98
C HIS A 166 -21.15 0.91 -10.33
N GLU A 167 -19.85 1.18 -10.39
CA GLU A 167 -19.25 2.41 -9.85
C GLU A 167 -18.90 3.34 -11.02
N THR A 168 -19.32 4.59 -10.93
CA THR A 168 -18.89 5.64 -11.84
C THR A 168 -18.43 6.86 -11.06
N GLU A 169 -17.46 7.58 -11.60
CA GLU A 169 -16.95 8.82 -10.96
C GLU A 169 -18.03 9.89 -10.80
N LYS A 170 -19.02 9.95 -11.72
CA LYS A 170 -20.07 10.97 -11.72
C LYS A 170 -21.28 10.63 -10.86
N SER A 171 -21.77 9.39 -10.94
CA SER A 171 -23.02 8.96 -10.28
C SER A 171 -22.79 8.10 -9.03
N GLY A 172 -21.53 7.78 -8.72
CA GLY A 172 -21.19 6.90 -7.61
C GLY A 172 -21.60 5.46 -7.87
N TYR A 173 -22.21 4.84 -6.87
CA TYR A 173 -22.62 3.44 -6.94
C TYR A 173 -24.08 3.33 -7.44
N THR A 174 -24.31 2.41 -8.38
CA THR A 174 -25.64 2.02 -8.84
C THR A 174 -25.77 0.49 -8.87
N LEU A 175 -26.99 -0.03 -8.76
CA LEU A 175 -27.29 -1.44 -8.97
C LEU A 175 -27.83 -1.62 -10.37
N GLN A 176 -27.12 -2.39 -11.20
CA GLN A 176 -27.46 -2.58 -12.62
C GLN A 176 -27.86 -4.03 -12.92
N LEU A 177 -28.86 -4.13 -13.81
CA LEU A 177 -29.25 -5.38 -14.44
C LEU A 177 -29.65 -5.13 -15.92
N THR A 178 -29.78 -6.20 -16.70
CA THR A 178 -30.16 -6.08 -18.11
C THR A 178 -31.63 -5.70 -18.25
N THR A 179 -31.98 -5.03 -19.37
CA THR A 179 -33.37 -4.60 -19.67
C THR A 179 -34.35 -5.76 -19.62
N ILE A 180 -34.00 -6.94 -20.14
CA ILE A 180 -34.87 -8.13 -20.10
C ILE A 180 -35.16 -8.53 -18.66
N ARG A 181 -34.11 -8.58 -17.82
CA ARG A 181 -34.22 -8.95 -16.40
C ARG A 181 -35.02 -7.91 -15.61
N SER A 182 -34.85 -6.62 -15.91
CA SER A 182 -35.59 -5.57 -15.22
C SER A 182 -37.09 -5.65 -15.46
N ASN A 183 -37.51 -5.95 -16.69
CA ASN A 183 -38.91 -6.13 -17.01
C ASN A 183 -39.55 -7.34 -16.30
N ALA A 184 -38.80 -8.44 -16.20
CA ALA A 184 -39.24 -9.62 -15.50
C ALA A 184 -39.32 -9.36 -13.96
N LEU A 185 -38.30 -8.74 -13.39
CA LEU A 185 -38.26 -8.41 -11.97
C LEU A 185 -39.38 -7.41 -11.60
N LYS A 186 -39.66 -6.43 -12.44
CA LYS A 186 -40.77 -5.48 -12.24
C LYS A 186 -42.13 -6.21 -12.13
N LYS A 187 -42.41 -7.10 -13.09
CA LYS A 187 -43.67 -7.89 -13.06
C LYS A 187 -43.77 -8.74 -11.80
N TYR A 188 -42.65 -9.33 -11.36
CA TYR A 188 -42.61 -10.15 -10.15
C TYR A 188 -42.87 -9.31 -8.89
N ILE A 189 -42.20 -8.16 -8.78
CA ILE A 189 -42.43 -7.22 -7.68
C ILE A 189 -43.88 -6.78 -7.65
N ASP A 190 -44.50 -6.44 -8.82
CA ASP A 190 -45.90 -6.00 -8.89
C ASP A 190 -46.86 -7.09 -8.39
N SER A 191 -46.57 -8.36 -8.59
CA SER A 191 -47.37 -9.52 -8.15
C SER A 191 -47.23 -9.85 -6.66
N MET A 192 -46.23 -9.36 -5.97
CA MET A 192 -45.99 -9.63 -4.55
C MET A 192 -47.03 -8.96 -3.66
N LYS A 193 -47.51 -9.66 -2.64
CA LYS A 193 -48.50 -9.13 -1.66
C LYS A 193 -47.80 -8.24 -0.61
N GLU A 194 -46.64 -8.69 -0.11
CA GLU A 194 -45.84 -7.94 0.85
C GLU A 194 -44.91 -6.99 0.11
N LYS A 195 -45.05 -5.70 0.41
CA LYS A 195 -44.29 -4.63 -0.26
C LYS A 195 -43.22 -4.00 0.63
N GLU A 196 -43.28 -4.24 1.94
CA GLU A 196 -42.26 -3.80 2.90
C GLU A 196 -41.46 -5.00 3.39
N VAL A 197 -40.16 -4.90 3.28
CA VAL A 197 -39.23 -5.96 3.66
C VAL A 197 -38.14 -5.37 4.56
N LEU A 198 -38.01 -5.93 5.75
CA LEU A 198 -36.90 -5.64 6.67
C LEU A 198 -35.75 -6.58 6.34
N LEU A 199 -34.60 -6.00 6.03
CA LEU A 199 -33.34 -6.71 5.79
C LEU A 199 -32.43 -6.66 7.01
N GLU A 200 -31.28 -7.31 6.89
CA GLU A 200 -30.18 -7.13 7.86
C GLU A 200 -29.76 -5.66 7.97
N LEU A 201 -29.12 -5.30 9.10
CA LEU A 201 -28.67 -3.94 9.41
C LEU A 201 -29.80 -2.90 9.47
N ASP A 202 -31.02 -3.35 9.86
CA ASP A 202 -32.22 -2.51 10.01
C ASP A 202 -32.60 -1.73 8.74
N ILE A 203 -32.32 -2.31 7.57
CA ILE A 203 -32.65 -1.70 6.28
C ILE A 203 -34.07 -2.10 5.89
N THR A 204 -34.96 -1.12 5.79
CA THR A 204 -36.33 -1.36 5.30
C THR A 204 -36.44 -0.98 3.83
N ILE A 205 -36.86 -1.91 2.99
CA ILE A 205 -37.09 -1.69 1.56
C ILE A 205 -38.60 -1.65 1.29
N ASN A 206 -39.08 -0.56 0.72
CA ASN A 206 -40.45 -0.47 0.19
C ASN A 206 -40.43 -0.75 -1.32
N LEU A 207 -40.91 -1.92 -1.71
CA LEU A 207 -40.96 -2.38 -3.10
C LEU A 207 -41.85 -1.52 -4.02
N ASN A 208 -42.81 -0.77 -3.46
CA ASN A 208 -43.62 0.17 -4.24
C ASN A 208 -42.82 1.39 -4.76
N GLU A 209 -41.70 1.70 -4.09
CA GLU A 209 -40.84 2.83 -4.47
C GLU A 209 -39.76 2.43 -5.49
N VAL A 210 -39.65 1.13 -5.83
CA VAL A 210 -38.61 0.65 -6.75
C VAL A 210 -38.90 1.17 -8.16
N LYS A 211 -37.95 1.93 -8.69
CA LYS A 211 -38.01 2.46 -10.06
C LYS A 211 -36.84 1.88 -10.87
N PHE A 212 -37.16 1.59 -12.11
CA PHE A 212 -36.17 1.10 -13.07
C PHE A 212 -35.89 2.21 -14.09
N THR A 213 -34.64 2.73 -14.10
CA THR A 213 -34.24 3.80 -15.01
C THR A 213 -33.24 3.28 -16.02
N LYS A 214 -33.36 3.68 -17.28
CA LYS A 214 -32.45 3.24 -18.34
C LYS A 214 -31.08 3.86 -18.14
N ALA A 215 -30.06 3.01 -17.94
CA ALA A 215 -28.65 3.42 -17.80
C ALA A 215 -27.96 3.42 -19.17
N SER A 216 -28.23 2.40 -19.99
CA SER A 216 -27.68 2.26 -21.34
C SER A 216 -28.68 1.55 -22.26
N THR A 217 -28.25 1.20 -23.47
CA THR A 217 -29.11 0.45 -24.44
C THR A 217 -29.53 -0.92 -23.88
N SER A 218 -28.65 -1.57 -23.10
CA SER A 218 -28.85 -2.92 -22.58
C SER A 218 -29.03 -2.99 -21.06
N ASN A 219 -28.67 -1.94 -20.31
CA ASN A 219 -28.65 -1.94 -18.85
C ASN A 219 -29.63 -0.92 -18.26
N VAL A 220 -30.18 -1.28 -17.12
CA VAL A 220 -31.15 -0.53 -16.34
C VAL A 220 -30.66 -0.45 -14.91
N ASP A 221 -30.78 0.72 -14.29
CA ASP A 221 -30.46 0.94 -12.88
C ASP A 221 -31.71 0.73 -12.01
N ILE A 222 -31.50 0.09 -10.86
CA ILE A 222 -32.49 0.00 -9.79
C ILE A 222 -32.39 1.26 -8.95
N ASN A 223 -33.47 2.00 -8.83
CA ASN A 223 -33.58 3.20 -8.02
C ASN A 223 -34.62 3.00 -6.91
N ILE A 224 -34.19 3.17 -5.68
CA ILE A 224 -35.00 3.18 -4.48
C ILE A 224 -34.38 4.18 -3.51
N LYS A 225 -35.18 4.87 -2.73
CA LYS A 225 -34.72 5.95 -1.86
C LYS A 225 -33.59 5.49 -0.92
N VAL A 226 -33.76 4.37 -0.22
CA VAL A 226 -32.74 3.81 0.70
C VAL A 226 -31.42 3.55 -0.01
N LEU A 227 -31.43 3.00 -1.24
CA LEU A 227 -30.23 2.77 -2.03
C LEU A 227 -29.55 4.09 -2.41
N GLN A 228 -30.32 5.08 -2.85
CA GLN A 228 -29.79 6.40 -3.22
C GLN A 228 -29.14 7.09 -2.01
N ASP A 229 -29.80 7.08 -0.85
CA ASP A 229 -29.29 7.66 0.39
C ASP A 229 -28.02 6.96 0.85
N THR A 230 -27.97 5.63 0.75
CA THR A 230 -26.77 4.83 1.07
C THR A 230 -25.62 5.17 0.11
N CYS A 231 -25.86 5.20 -1.20
CA CYS A 231 -24.84 5.52 -2.19
C CYS A 231 -24.30 6.95 -2.03
N GLN A 232 -25.17 7.93 -1.78
CA GLN A 232 -24.73 9.31 -1.46
C GLN A 232 -23.90 9.37 -0.19
N SER A 233 -24.31 8.63 0.84
CA SER A 233 -23.58 8.57 2.10
C SER A 233 -22.20 7.93 1.92
N ILE A 234 -22.08 6.88 1.09
CA ILE A 234 -20.79 6.27 0.75
C ILE A 234 -19.88 7.30 0.07
N LEU A 235 -20.36 8.04 -0.92
CA LEU A 235 -19.58 9.05 -1.62
C LEU A 235 -19.10 10.16 -0.69
N LYS A 236 -19.99 10.72 0.12
CA LYS A 236 -19.64 11.76 1.09
C LYS A 236 -18.60 11.26 2.10
N THR A 237 -18.79 10.03 2.60
CA THR A 237 -17.88 9.42 3.57
C THR A 237 -16.52 9.11 2.92
N LYS A 238 -16.48 8.65 1.65
CA LYS A 238 -15.24 8.40 0.90
C LYS A 238 -14.41 9.67 0.72
N VAL A 239 -15.05 10.80 0.40
CA VAL A 239 -14.37 12.10 0.27
C VAL A 239 -13.81 12.56 1.63
N ALA A 240 -14.63 12.49 2.68
CA ALA A 240 -14.20 12.85 4.03
C ALA A 240 -13.06 11.95 4.51
N LEU A 241 -13.14 10.65 4.22
CA LEU A 241 -12.11 9.67 4.58
C LEU A 241 -10.78 9.99 3.89
N ASN A 242 -10.77 10.27 2.58
CA ASN A 242 -9.56 10.66 1.86
C ASN A 242 -8.91 11.92 2.45
N THR A 243 -9.70 12.92 2.79
CA THR A 243 -9.21 14.15 3.41
C THR A 243 -8.59 13.87 4.79
N LEU A 244 -9.28 13.06 5.60
CA LEU A 244 -8.82 12.74 6.95
C LEU A 244 -7.58 11.85 6.93
N ILE A 245 -7.50 10.85 6.03
CA ILE A 245 -6.29 10.05 5.83
C ILE A 245 -5.11 10.96 5.48
N GLY A 246 -5.30 11.91 4.56
CA GLY A 246 -4.26 12.87 4.18
C GLY A 246 -3.77 13.71 5.36
N ASN A 247 -4.67 14.22 6.20
CA ASN A 247 -4.33 15.02 7.37
C ASN A 247 -3.56 14.18 8.42
N VAL A 248 -4.08 13.00 8.76
CA VAL A 248 -3.43 12.09 9.72
C VAL A 248 -2.07 11.62 9.18
N TYR A 249 -1.95 11.39 7.87
CA TYR A 249 -0.68 11.06 7.23
C TYR A 249 0.36 12.16 7.44
N GLN A 250 -0.01 13.44 7.27
CA GLN A 250 0.88 14.58 7.51
C GLN A 250 1.30 14.69 8.99
N GLU A 251 0.39 14.43 9.91
CA GLU A 251 0.70 14.40 11.35
C GLU A 251 1.70 13.27 11.69
N VAL A 252 1.50 12.08 11.14
CA VAL A 252 2.41 10.94 11.34
C VAL A 252 3.77 11.22 10.71
N LEU A 253 3.82 11.87 9.53
CA LEU A 253 5.10 12.30 8.94
C LEU A 253 5.85 13.30 9.83
N SER A 254 5.14 14.19 10.51
CA SER A 254 5.78 15.10 11.47
C SER A 254 6.37 14.37 12.66
N LYS A 255 5.65 13.39 13.21
CA LYS A 255 6.19 12.52 14.28
C LYS A 255 7.39 11.71 13.82
N LEU A 256 7.34 11.16 12.59
CA LEU A 256 8.47 10.42 12.00
C LEU A 256 9.71 11.30 11.87
N GLU A 257 9.54 12.56 11.43
CA GLU A 257 10.64 13.52 11.37
C GLU A 257 11.20 13.79 12.75
N ASP A 258 10.35 14.16 13.73
CA ASP A 258 10.78 14.50 15.07
C ASP A 258 11.53 13.35 15.77
N GLU A 259 11.05 12.12 15.62
CA GLU A 259 11.59 10.96 16.35
C GLU A 259 12.73 10.24 15.63
N CYS A 260 12.74 10.24 14.30
CA CYS A 260 13.58 9.34 13.50
C CYS A 260 14.50 10.06 12.50
N PHE A 261 14.40 11.37 12.29
CA PHE A 261 15.18 12.09 11.27
C PHE A 261 16.67 11.83 11.39
N ASN A 262 17.26 12.04 12.57
CA ASN A 262 18.70 11.84 12.80
C ASN A 262 19.12 10.39 12.61
N ASP A 263 18.26 9.44 12.97
CA ASP A 263 18.52 8.02 12.80
C ASP A 263 18.51 7.63 11.32
N ILE A 264 17.55 8.13 10.54
CA ILE A 264 17.46 7.89 9.09
C ILE A 264 18.66 8.52 8.37
N GLU A 265 19.04 9.76 8.74
CA GLU A 265 20.22 10.43 8.17
C GLU A 265 21.50 9.63 8.40
N MET A 266 21.67 9.12 9.62
CA MET A 266 22.82 8.30 9.98
C MET A 266 22.85 6.99 9.18
N ILE A 267 21.71 6.32 9.07
CA ILE A 267 21.57 5.07 8.28
C ILE A 267 21.89 5.35 6.82
N SER A 268 21.41 6.47 6.25
CA SER A 268 21.71 6.88 4.88
C SER A 268 23.21 7.04 4.65
N LYS A 269 23.90 7.76 5.54
CA LYS A 269 25.36 7.95 5.47
C LYS A 269 26.12 6.62 5.58
N CYS A 270 25.69 5.73 6.47
CA CYS A 270 26.30 4.39 6.62
C CYS A 270 26.06 3.54 5.37
N ALA A 271 24.83 3.54 4.81
CA ALA A 271 24.53 2.80 3.60
C ALA A 271 25.37 3.27 2.41
N ALA A 272 25.53 4.59 2.26
CA ALA A 272 26.36 5.18 1.21
C ALA A 272 27.86 4.78 1.37
N LYS A 273 28.43 4.84 2.58
CA LYS A 273 29.78 4.38 2.83
C LYS A 273 29.95 2.90 2.50
N LEU A 274 28.96 2.08 2.89
CA LEU A 274 28.98 0.65 2.64
C LEU A 274 28.91 0.33 1.15
N ASP A 275 28.06 1.02 0.40
CA ASP A 275 27.95 0.86 -1.05
C ASP A 275 29.29 1.12 -1.75
N VAL A 276 29.97 2.21 -1.40
CA VAL A 276 31.29 2.53 -1.95
C VAL A 276 32.32 1.44 -1.62
N ILE A 277 32.33 0.91 -0.39
CA ILE A 277 33.25 -0.15 0.01
C ILE A 277 32.97 -1.44 -0.78
N VAL A 278 31.70 -1.81 -0.89
CA VAL A 278 31.27 -3.01 -1.62
C VAL A 278 31.62 -2.92 -3.10
N CYS A 279 31.36 -1.76 -3.73
CA CYS A 279 31.75 -1.51 -5.12
C CYS A 279 33.26 -1.58 -5.32
N LYS A 280 34.05 -0.91 -4.49
CA LYS A 280 35.51 -0.94 -4.56
C LYS A 280 36.06 -2.37 -4.36
N THR A 281 35.51 -3.12 -3.42
CA THR A 281 35.90 -4.50 -3.16
C THR A 281 35.67 -5.39 -4.36
N TYR A 282 34.48 -5.27 -4.96
CA TYR A 282 34.14 -6.02 -6.16
C TYR A 282 35.08 -5.71 -7.32
N ILE A 283 35.28 -4.41 -7.65
CA ILE A 283 36.15 -3.97 -8.74
C ILE A 283 37.61 -4.42 -8.49
N ALA A 284 38.09 -4.28 -7.26
CA ALA A 284 39.46 -4.67 -6.91
C ALA A 284 39.69 -6.17 -7.12
N ASN A 285 38.72 -6.99 -6.77
CA ASN A 285 38.84 -8.43 -6.93
C ASN A 285 38.74 -8.87 -8.42
N GLU A 286 37.75 -8.33 -9.15
CA GLU A 286 37.59 -8.61 -10.59
C GLU A 286 38.84 -8.24 -11.40
N ASN A 287 39.42 -7.09 -11.11
CA ASN A 287 40.58 -6.59 -11.83
C ASN A 287 41.92 -6.99 -11.18
N LYS A 288 41.89 -7.76 -10.09
CA LYS A 288 43.09 -8.20 -9.35
C LYS A 288 43.98 -7.01 -8.94
N TYR A 289 43.36 -5.98 -8.36
CA TYR A 289 44.10 -4.82 -7.82
C TYR A 289 44.72 -5.16 -6.48
N TYR A 290 45.92 -4.59 -6.23
CA TYR A 290 46.64 -4.73 -4.98
C TYR A 290 46.70 -3.40 -4.24
N LYS A 291 46.67 -3.46 -2.91
CA LYS A 291 46.83 -2.27 -2.07
C LYS A 291 48.25 -1.74 -2.23
N PRO A 292 48.46 -0.46 -2.54
CA PRO A 292 49.77 0.14 -2.61
C PRO A 292 50.42 0.19 -1.23
N THR A 293 51.72 0.02 -1.19
CA THR A 293 52.53 0.31 0.02
C THR A 293 52.94 1.77 -0.05
N ILE A 294 52.62 2.53 0.99
CA ILE A 294 52.99 3.93 1.11
C ILE A 294 54.19 3.99 2.04
N ASP A 295 55.33 4.48 1.52
CA ASP A 295 56.52 4.72 2.28
C ASP A 295 56.65 6.20 2.60
N VAL A 296 56.51 6.54 3.89
CA VAL A 296 56.61 7.92 4.39
C VAL A 296 58.02 8.27 4.89
N SER A 297 58.94 7.30 4.88
CA SER A 297 60.31 7.50 5.37
C SER A 297 61.26 8.02 4.30
N SER A 298 60.85 8.08 3.04
CA SER A 298 61.71 8.52 1.94
C SER A 298 61.78 10.05 1.85
N GLU A 299 63.01 10.55 1.77
CA GLU A 299 63.26 12.00 1.57
C GLU A 299 62.79 12.55 0.24
N LYS A 300 62.61 11.70 -0.75
CA LYS A 300 62.14 12.09 -2.11
C LYS A 300 60.91 11.31 -2.50
N SER A 301 59.96 12.01 -3.13
CA SER A 301 58.78 11.36 -3.71
C SER A 301 59.22 10.43 -4.85
N TYR A 302 58.79 9.19 -4.78
CA TYR A 302 59.01 8.20 -5.83
C TYR A 302 57.76 7.32 -6.05
N LEU A 303 57.66 6.76 -7.25
CA LEU A 303 56.66 5.74 -7.57
C LEU A 303 57.39 4.53 -8.12
N LYS A 304 57.17 3.37 -7.48
CA LYS A 304 57.63 2.08 -7.98
C LYS A 304 56.44 1.21 -8.28
N ALA A 305 56.15 1.01 -9.53
CA ALA A 305 55.01 0.22 -9.96
C ALA A 305 55.45 -0.94 -10.88
N LYS A 306 54.79 -2.12 -10.70
CA LYS A 306 54.95 -3.27 -11.58
C LYS A 306 53.59 -3.68 -12.11
N GLY A 307 53.46 -3.81 -13.44
CA GLY A 307 52.19 -4.20 -14.05
C GLY A 307 51.08 -3.12 -13.94
N LEU A 308 51.50 -1.83 -14.02
CA LEU A 308 50.57 -0.72 -14.00
C LEU A 308 49.56 -0.86 -15.14
N ARG A 309 48.29 -0.71 -14.83
CA ARG A 309 47.18 -0.77 -15.80
C ARG A 309 46.39 0.52 -15.76
N HIS A 310 45.90 0.94 -16.90
CA HIS A 310 44.95 2.02 -17.00
C HIS A 310 43.56 1.44 -16.66
N CYS A 311 42.79 2.14 -15.81
CA CYS A 311 41.41 1.76 -15.42
C CYS A 311 40.42 2.28 -16.47
#